data_b0581e370319830aa7b7ba20829bce18
#
_entry.id   b0581e370319830aa7b7ba20829bce18
#
_cell.length_a   1.000
_cell.length_b   1.000
_cell.length_c   1.000
_cell.angle_alpha   90.00
_cell.angle_beta   90.00
_cell.angle_gamma   90.00
#
_symmetry.space_group_name_H-M   'P 1'
#
loop_
_entity.id
_entity.type
_entity.pdbx_description
1 polymer ?
#
loop_
_entity_poly.entity_id
_entity_poly.type
_entity_poly.pdbx_seq_one_letter_code
_entity_poly.pdbx_strand_id
1 'polypeptide(L)'
;MKTENQEFHNLLKSVDFADVSNFWKVPYKEILEEVKQIPEDKWRKPFDADYKREGLNDLESNIYYPGSKGDLVPARGWRSVTALNETGDYRDQISKFTPVFNTENEYRNKVKEVKENSQWTDISHYLPTLQTFFEEEIFPYMYVGHIYVSALDAGGIVTEHNDIPDDSRPMLESDRVHSFNVLNTFNLVLNHVNSCYSCFNNKILPAYDGAIRWTNTGKQHWVVNMNKESQYQIIWQGLYKKKFRKLVKEKYKYSYGNYRQS
;
A
#
# COMPACT_ATOMS: atom_id res chain seq x y z
N MET A 1 3.86 11.23 -31.90
CA MET A 1 3.64 9.96 -31.17
C MET A 1 3.93 10.16 -29.70
N LYS A 2 2.99 9.83 -28.81
CA LYS A 2 3.27 9.84 -27.37
C LYS A 2 4.28 8.71 -27.09
N THR A 3 5.26 8.97 -26.23
CA THR A 3 6.21 7.93 -25.84
C THR A 3 5.50 6.86 -25.01
N GLU A 4 6.03 5.64 -24.99
CA GLU A 4 5.46 4.52 -24.18
C GLU A 4 5.38 4.90 -22.68
N ASN A 5 6.28 5.75 -22.22
CA ASN A 5 6.26 6.29 -20.86
C ASN A 5 5.07 7.23 -20.63
N GLN A 6 4.72 8.06 -21.61
CA GLN A 6 3.58 8.99 -21.53
C GLN A 6 2.25 8.23 -21.44
N GLU A 7 2.09 7.16 -22.23
CA GLU A 7 0.88 6.33 -22.19
C GLU A 7 0.72 5.66 -20.83
N PHE A 8 1.79 5.09 -20.28
CA PHE A 8 1.77 4.47 -18.97
C PHE A 8 1.44 5.50 -17.87
N HIS A 9 2.06 6.67 -17.91
CA HIS A 9 1.80 7.74 -16.96
C HIS A 9 0.35 8.26 -17.02
N ASN A 10 -0.20 8.41 -18.22
CA ASN A 10 -1.59 8.79 -18.40
C ASN A 10 -2.55 7.75 -17.82
N LEU A 11 -2.23 6.46 -17.98
CA LEU A 11 -2.99 5.38 -17.35
C LEU A 11 -2.98 5.50 -15.83
N LEU A 12 -1.81 5.71 -15.22
CA LEU A 12 -1.70 5.83 -13.77
C LEU A 12 -2.55 6.95 -13.18
N LYS A 13 -2.74 8.04 -13.95
CA LYS A 13 -3.55 9.19 -13.53
C LYS A 13 -5.04 9.02 -13.79
N SER A 14 -5.42 8.15 -14.71
CA SER A 14 -6.80 8.06 -15.23
C SER A 14 -7.73 7.26 -14.34
N VAL A 15 -7.19 6.51 -13.39
CA VAL A 15 -7.97 5.61 -12.53
C VAL A 15 -7.66 5.83 -11.04
N ASP A 16 -8.65 5.64 -10.20
CA ASP A 16 -8.50 5.75 -8.75
C ASP A 16 -7.98 4.44 -8.15
N PHE A 17 -8.36 3.32 -8.76
CA PHE A 17 -7.89 1.98 -8.42
C PHE A 17 -8.02 1.02 -9.61
N ALA A 18 -7.29 -0.09 -9.55
CA ALA A 18 -7.39 -1.20 -10.49
C ALA A 18 -7.31 -2.53 -9.74
N ASP A 19 -8.12 -3.51 -10.17
CA ASP A 19 -7.93 -4.91 -9.80
C ASP A 19 -6.86 -5.51 -10.69
N VAL A 20 -5.76 -5.94 -10.08
CA VAL A 20 -4.60 -6.53 -10.77
C VAL A 20 -4.31 -7.95 -10.28
N SER A 21 -5.30 -8.62 -9.71
CA SER A 21 -5.18 -9.96 -9.15
C SER A 21 -4.71 -11.00 -10.18
N ASN A 22 -4.95 -10.76 -11.45
CA ASN A 22 -4.50 -11.62 -12.53
C ASN A 22 -3.02 -11.41 -12.94
N PHE A 23 -2.31 -10.46 -12.32
CA PHE A 23 -0.90 -10.22 -12.66
C PHE A 23 0.00 -11.31 -12.09
N TRP A 24 -0.31 -11.82 -10.90
CA TRP A 24 0.50 -12.78 -10.17
C TRP A 24 -0.35 -13.91 -9.58
N LYS A 25 0.25 -15.07 -9.44
CA LYS A 25 -0.37 -16.19 -8.72
C LYS A 25 0.06 -16.12 -7.26
N VAL A 26 -0.83 -15.63 -6.41
CA VAL A 26 -0.52 -15.38 -4.99
C VAL A 26 -0.87 -16.59 -4.13
N PRO A 27 0.05 -17.08 -3.28
CA PRO A 27 -0.22 -18.09 -2.26
C PRO A 27 -0.84 -17.45 -1.01
N TYR A 28 -2.00 -16.77 -1.18
CA TYR A 28 -2.59 -15.94 -0.12
C TYR A 28 -3.03 -16.73 1.11
N LYS A 29 -3.39 -18.00 0.97
CA LYS A 29 -3.81 -18.86 2.10
C LYS A 29 -2.62 -19.17 3.01
N GLU A 30 -1.52 -19.57 2.40
CA GLU A 30 -0.28 -19.86 3.09
C GLU A 30 0.25 -18.59 3.80
N ILE A 31 0.25 -17.47 3.11
CA ILE A 31 0.64 -16.17 3.70
C ILE A 31 -0.30 -15.79 4.85
N LEU A 32 -1.61 -16.03 4.75
CA LEU A 32 -2.55 -15.74 5.83
C LEU A 32 -2.22 -16.56 7.09
N GLU A 33 -1.92 -17.85 6.93
CA GLU A 33 -1.56 -18.69 8.07
C GLU A 33 -0.22 -18.24 8.71
N GLU A 34 0.74 -17.81 7.92
CA GLU A 34 1.99 -17.21 8.42
C GLU A 34 1.71 -15.90 9.20
N VAL A 35 0.86 -15.02 8.66
CA VAL A 35 0.49 -13.75 9.32
C VAL A 35 -0.15 -13.98 10.68
N LYS A 36 -0.96 -15.01 10.83
CA LYS A 36 -1.57 -15.39 12.11
C LYS A 36 -0.57 -15.89 13.15
N GLN A 37 0.64 -16.28 12.75
CA GLN A 37 1.71 -16.72 13.66
C GLN A 37 2.54 -15.52 14.19
N ILE A 38 2.37 -14.32 13.66
CA ILE A 38 3.07 -13.14 14.16
C ILE A 38 2.63 -12.90 15.61
N PRO A 39 3.56 -12.86 16.59
CA PRO A 39 3.22 -12.63 17.99
C PRO A 39 2.47 -11.30 18.19
N GLU A 40 1.50 -11.29 19.10
CA GLU A 40 0.65 -10.12 19.33
C GLU A 40 1.44 -8.90 19.79
N ASP A 41 2.53 -9.08 20.52
CA ASP A 41 3.41 -8.00 20.97
C ASP A 41 4.23 -7.35 19.86
N LYS A 42 4.27 -7.96 18.66
CA LYS A 42 4.92 -7.38 17.48
C LYS A 42 4.03 -6.42 16.71
N TRP A 43 2.72 -6.56 16.88
CA TRP A 43 1.76 -5.70 16.19
C TRP A 43 1.76 -4.30 16.80
N ARG A 44 1.95 -3.31 15.95
CA ARG A 44 1.86 -1.90 16.31
C ARG A 44 0.42 -1.41 16.13
N LYS A 45 -0.03 -0.67 17.12
CA LYS A 45 -1.34 -0.02 17.15
C LYS A 45 -1.15 1.49 17.01
N PRO A 46 -2.14 2.23 16.47
CA PRO A 46 -2.11 3.68 16.55
C PRO A 46 -1.84 4.10 18.00
N PHE A 47 -0.96 5.08 18.21
CA PHE A 47 -0.58 5.59 19.52
C PHE A 47 0.35 4.72 20.40
N ASP A 48 1.02 3.75 19.83
CA ASP A 48 2.23 3.23 20.47
C ASP A 48 3.20 4.39 20.77
N ALA A 49 4.04 4.23 21.80
CA ALA A 49 4.86 5.31 22.38
C ALA A 49 5.62 6.18 21.36
N ASP A 50 6.01 5.58 20.23
CA ASP A 50 6.77 6.26 19.16
C ASP A 50 5.93 7.28 18.37
N TYR A 51 4.60 7.24 18.48
CA TYR A 51 3.66 8.18 17.85
C TYR A 51 3.10 9.21 18.85
N LYS A 52 3.45 9.12 20.12
CA LYS A 52 3.01 10.10 21.13
C LYS A 52 3.60 11.45 20.81
N ARG A 53 2.77 12.37 20.33
CA ARG A 53 3.07 13.79 20.34
C ARG A 53 2.71 14.35 21.71
N GLU A 54 3.51 15.29 22.21
CA GLU A 54 3.17 16.04 23.40
C GLU A 54 1.76 16.62 23.29
N GLY A 55 0.92 16.43 24.28
CA GLY A 55 -0.45 16.92 24.36
C GLY A 55 -1.56 15.98 23.88
N LEU A 56 -1.25 14.78 23.40
CA LEU A 56 -2.26 13.79 22.99
C LEU A 56 -2.52 12.69 24.03
N ASN A 57 -1.96 12.82 25.22
CA ASN A 57 -2.03 11.81 26.28
C ASN A 57 -3.46 11.54 26.80
N ASP A 58 -4.39 12.46 26.56
CA ASP A 58 -5.77 12.40 27.06
C ASP A 58 -6.78 11.90 26.03
N LEU A 59 -6.35 11.66 24.79
CA LEU A 59 -7.22 11.05 23.79
C LEU A 59 -7.24 9.54 23.98
N GLU A 60 -8.41 8.98 24.12
CA GLU A 60 -8.60 7.53 24.20
C GLU A 60 -7.81 6.86 23.05
N SER A 61 -6.87 6.06 23.44
CA SER A 61 -5.69 5.63 22.70
C SER A 61 -5.95 4.74 21.49
N ASN A 62 -7.07 4.79 20.83
CA ASN A 62 -7.38 3.91 19.68
C ASN A 62 -8.19 4.60 18.60
N ILE A 63 -8.25 5.93 18.59
CA ILE A 63 -9.14 6.67 17.72
C ILE A 63 -8.40 7.37 16.56
N TYR A 64 -7.10 7.63 16.73
CA TYR A 64 -6.35 8.45 15.77
C TYR A 64 -4.98 7.84 15.43
N TYR A 65 -4.49 8.05 14.24
CA TYR A 65 -3.11 7.83 13.86
C TYR A 65 -2.55 9.06 13.10
N PRO A 66 -1.23 9.29 13.08
CA PRO A 66 -0.65 10.43 12.40
C PRO A 66 -0.88 10.35 10.88
N GLY A 67 -1.51 11.36 10.32
CA GLY A 67 -1.58 11.57 8.89
C GLY A 67 -0.29 12.17 8.32
N SER A 68 -0.16 12.21 7.02
CA SER A 68 1.03 12.71 6.31
C SER A 68 1.37 14.18 6.60
N LYS A 69 0.38 14.99 6.96
CA LYS A 69 0.56 16.39 7.39
C LYS A 69 0.80 16.54 8.90
N GLY A 70 0.83 15.44 9.62
CA GLY A 70 0.83 15.46 11.06
C GLY A 70 -0.55 15.70 11.68
N ASP A 71 -1.61 15.75 10.86
CA ASP A 71 -2.97 15.71 11.32
C ASP A 71 -3.29 14.33 11.89
N LEU A 72 -4.23 14.28 12.82
CA LEU A 72 -4.68 13.02 13.35
C LEU A 72 -5.79 12.45 12.48
N VAL A 73 -5.62 11.22 12.03
CA VAL A 73 -6.65 10.49 11.29
C VAL A 73 -7.38 9.57 12.25
N PRO A 74 -8.68 9.72 12.43
CA PRO A 74 -9.44 8.82 13.27
C PRO A 74 -9.33 7.37 12.79
N ALA A 75 -8.81 6.51 13.66
CA ALA A 75 -8.68 5.08 13.40
C ALA A 75 -8.93 4.29 14.69
N ARG A 76 -9.61 3.17 14.55
CA ARG A 76 -9.83 2.21 15.62
C ARG A 76 -9.68 0.79 15.09
N GLY A 77 -9.06 -0.07 15.88
CA GLY A 77 -8.89 -1.48 15.52
C GLY A 77 -7.95 -1.71 14.34
N TRP A 78 -7.19 -0.71 13.93
CA TRP A 78 -6.14 -0.87 12.92
C TRP A 78 -4.81 -1.19 13.61
N ARG A 79 -4.08 -2.14 13.06
CA ARG A 79 -2.74 -2.50 13.52
C ARG A 79 -1.88 -2.97 12.35
N SER A 80 -0.58 -2.82 12.48
CA SER A 80 0.34 -3.22 11.41
C SER A 80 1.71 -3.65 11.92
N VAL A 81 2.45 -4.30 11.06
CA VAL A 81 3.84 -4.68 11.28
C VAL A 81 4.59 -4.64 9.95
N THR A 82 5.79 -4.08 9.95
CA THR A 82 6.57 -3.92 8.73
C THR A 82 7.44 -5.14 8.47
N ALA A 83 7.33 -5.71 7.27
CA ALA A 83 8.10 -6.86 6.83
C ALA A 83 9.37 -6.47 6.05
N LEU A 84 9.36 -5.33 5.34
CA LEU A 84 10.50 -4.81 4.59
C LEU A 84 10.48 -3.28 4.61
N ASN A 85 11.61 -2.67 4.91
CA ASN A 85 11.82 -1.21 4.83
C ASN A 85 13.30 -0.85 4.72
N GLU A 86 13.62 0.44 4.77
CA GLU A 86 14.99 0.95 4.67
C GLU A 86 15.79 0.79 5.99
N THR A 87 15.14 0.64 7.14
CA THR A 87 15.81 0.59 8.45
C THR A 87 16.04 -0.84 8.96
N GLY A 88 15.31 -1.83 8.43
CA GLY A 88 15.31 -3.20 8.95
C GLY A 88 14.58 -3.36 10.29
N ASP A 89 14.00 -2.30 10.85
CA ASP A 89 13.23 -2.35 12.08
C ASP A 89 11.73 -2.52 11.75
N TYR A 90 11.13 -3.62 12.21
CA TYR A 90 9.69 -3.89 11.98
C TYR A 90 8.77 -2.86 12.65
N ARG A 91 9.28 -2.08 13.59
CA ARG A 91 8.54 -1.02 14.29
C ARG A 91 8.50 0.27 13.48
N ASP A 92 9.40 0.44 12.52
CA ASP A 92 9.41 1.61 11.66
C ASP A 92 8.36 1.48 10.55
N GLN A 93 7.16 1.99 10.85
CA GLN A 93 6.02 1.99 9.94
C GLN A 93 5.95 3.26 9.09
N ILE A 94 6.69 4.27 9.47
CA ILE A 94 6.74 5.52 8.72
C ILE A 94 7.65 5.26 7.53
N SER A 95 7.05 4.84 6.44
CA SER A 95 7.75 4.75 5.18
C SER A 95 8.26 6.14 4.82
N LYS A 96 9.58 6.30 4.86
CA LYS A 96 10.25 7.42 4.20
C LYS A 96 10.21 7.25 2.68
N PHE A 97 9.58 6.19 2.21
CA PHE A 97 9.40 5.93 0.80
C PHE A 97 8.38 6.92 0.23
N THR A 98 8.90 8.02 -0.26
CA THR A 98 8.11 9.06 -0.91
C THR A 98 8.40 8.99 -2.40
N PRO A 99 7.50 8.44 -3.23
CA PRO A 99 7.74 8.27 -4.66
C PRO A 99 7.51 9.59 -5.44
N VAL A 100 7.88 10.72 -4.86
CA VAL A 100 7.77 12.03 -5.51
C VAL A 100 9.15 12.45 -6.03
N PHE A 101 9.23 12.64 -7.34
CA PHE A 101 10.46 13.06 -8.01
C PHE A 101 10.14 14.24 -8.92
N ASN A 102 10.94 15.28 -8.83
CA ASN A 102 10.86 16.44 -9.70
C ASN A 102 11.80 16.30 -10.90
N THR A 103 12.80 15.42 -10.79
CA THR A 103 13.83 15.21 -11.82
C THR A 103 14.16 13.73 -12.02
N GLU A 104 14.70 13.41 -13.21
CA GLU A 104 15.24 12.08 -13.50
C GLU A 104 16.35 11.66 -12.52
N ASN A 105 17.12 12.63 -12.06
CA ASN A 105 18.22 12.36 -11.15
C ASN A 105 17.72 11.95 -9.77
N GLU A 106 16.69 12.63 -9.27
CA GLU A 106 16.00 12.23 -8.02
C GLU A 106 15.44 10.82 -8.13
N TYR A 107 14.77 10.49 -9.25
CA TYR A 107 14.29 9.13 -9.49
C TYR A 107 15.41 8.10 -9.45
N ARG A 108 16.54 8.34 -10.15
CA ARG A 108 17.68 7.43 -10.16
C ARG A 108 18.33 7.28 -8.79
N ASN A 109 18.44 8.38 -8.04
CA ASN A 109 18.95 8.35 -6.67
C ASN A 109 18.03 7.53 -5.77
N LYS A 110 16.71 7.70 -5.87
CA LYS A 110 15.77 6.89 -5.07
C LYS A 110 15.80 5.41 -5.46
N VAL A 111 15.94 5.09 -6.74
CA VAL A 111 16.13 3.69 -7.18
C VAL A 111 17.39 3.10 -6.56
N LYS A 112 18.47 3.87 -6.50
CA LYS A 112 19.74 3.44 -5.87
C LYS A 112 19.53 3.24 -4.37
N GLU A 113 18.94 4.21 -3.69
CA GLU A 113 18.63 4.16 -2.25
C GLU A 113 17.80 2.92 -1.89
N VAL A 114 16.71 2.67 -2.61
CA VAL A 114 15.85 1.48 -2.38
C VAL A 114 16.63 0.18 -2.57
N LYS A 115 17.49 0.10 -3.59
CA LYS A 115 18.29 -1.10 -3.83
C LYS A 115 19.34 -1.37 -2.76
N GLU A 116 19.91 -0.31 -2.21
CA GLU A 116 21.02 -0.40 -1.26
C GLU A 116 20.52 -0.57 0.18
N ASN A 117 19.35 -0.01 0.51
CA ASN A 117 18.90 0.10 1.89
C ASN A 117 17.68 -0.77 2.21
N SER A 118 16.84 -1.13 1.22
CA SER A 118 15.67 -1.95 1.53
C SER A 118 16.10 -3.35 1.97
N GLN A 119 15.64 -3.74 3.15
CA GLN A 119 15.98 -5.00 3.78
C GLN A 119 14.76 -5.59 4.50
N TRP A 120 14.73 -6.91 4.56
CA TRP A 120 13.75 -7.61 5.37
C TRP A 120 13.98 -7.33 6.85
N THR A 121 12.91 -7.11 7.58
CA THR A 121 12.95 -6.98 9.03
C THR A 121 12.98 -8.36 9.70
N ASP A 122 13.16 -8.41 11.01
CA ASP A 122 13.10 -9.67 11.77
C ASP A 122 11.71 -10.35 11.73
N ILE A 123 10.66 -9.62 11.36
CA ILE A 123 9.32 -10.19 11.16
C ILE A 123 9.29 -11.14 9.96
N SER A 124 10.15 -10.96 8.97
CA SER A 124 10.12 -11.79 7.76
C SER A 124 10.36 -13.28 8.03
N HIS A 125 10.99 -13.65 9.15
CA HIS A 125 11.14 -15.08 9.48
C HIS A 125 9.83 -15.77 9.89
N TYR A 126 8.78 -15.01 10.21
CA TYR A 126 7.42 -15.54 10.35
C TYR A 126 6.70 -15.64 8.99
N LEU A 127 7.25 -15.07 7.93
CA LEU A 127 6.61 -14.85 6.64
C LEU A 127 7.43 -15.41 5.44
N PRO A 128 7.92 -16.66 5.50
CA PRO A 128 8.79 -17.21 4.46
C PRO A 128 8.10 -17.34 3.10
N THR A 129 6.81 -17.66 3.05
CA THR A 129 6.05 -17.70 1.79
C THR A 129 5.84 -16.31 1.20
N LEU A 130 5.56 -15.32 2.05
CA LEU A 130 5.49 -13.93 1.63
C LEU A 130 6.83 -13.47 1.04
N GLN A 131 7.93 -13.74 1.72
CA GLN A 131 9.26 -13.39 1.26
C GLN A 131 9.55 -14.00 -0.12
N THR A 132 9.33 -15.30 -0.28
CA THR A 132 9.50 -16.01 -1.56
C THR A 132 8.63 -15.38 -2.66
N PHE A 133 7.36 -15.11 -2.36
CA PHE A 133 6.45 -14.47 -3.31
C PHE A 133 6.97 -13.12 -3.79
N PHE A 134 7.48 -12.29 -2.88
CA PHE A 134 8.04 -11.01 -3.28
C PHE A 134 9.31 -11.14 -4.09
N GLU A 135 10.22 -12.01 -3.70
CA GLU A 135 11.51 -12.22 -4.37
C GLU A 135 11.33 -12.79 -5.79
N GLU A 136 10.43 -13.73 -5.97
CA GLU A 136 10.22 -14.41 -7.24
C GLU A 136 9.24 -13.67 -8.16
N GLU A 137 8.16 -13.11 -7.62
CA GLU A 137 7.05 -12.59 -8.41
C GLU A 137 6.98 -11.06 -8.47
N ILE A 138 7.36 -10.34 -7.40
CA ILE A 138 7.20 -8.88 -7.35
C ILE A 138 8.51 -8.15 -7.67
N PHE A 139 9.63 -8.52 -7.05
CA PHE A 139 10.90 -7.84 -7.24
C PHE A 139 11.41 -7.86 -8.69
N PRO A 140 11.12 -8.85 -9.55
CA PRO A 140 11.43 -8.75 -10.97
C PRO A 140 10.78 -7.54 -11.67
N TYR A 141 9.68 -7.03 -11.15
CA TYR A 141 8.86 -5.97 -11.74
C TYR A 141 9.00 -4.62 -11.05
N MET A 142 9.37 -4.61 -9.77
CA MET A 142 9.41 -3.41 -8.95
C MET A 142 10.70 -3.33 -8.11
N TYR A 143 11.10 -2.11 -7.77
CA TYR A 143 12.00 -1.82 -6.66
C TYR A 143 11.11 -1.51 -5.47
N VAL A 144 10.90 -2.48 -4.60
CA VAL A 144 10.01 -2.33 -3.44
C VAL A 144 10.77 -1.69 -2.29
N GLY A 145 10.25 -0.59 -1.78
CA GLY A 145 10.85 0.14 -0.66
C GLY A 145 10.17 -0.12 0.67
N HIS A 146 8.91 -0.60 0.64
CA HIS A 146 8.15 -0.85 1.84
C HIS A 146 7.14 -1.97 1.65
N ILE A 147 7.09 -2.90 2.61
CA ILE A 147 6.07 -3.96 2.72
C ILE A 147 5.62 -4.01 4.16
N TYR A 148 4.32 -3.92 4.39
CA TYR A 148 3.77 -4.14 5.72
C TYR A 148 2.51 -5.00 5.70
N VAL A 149 2.34 -5.75 6.76
CA VAL A 149 1.10 -6.47 7.06
C VAL A 149 0.20 -5.53 7.82
N SER A 150 -1.04 -5.41 7.39
CA SER A 150 -2.07 -4.62 8.05
C SER A 150 -3.22 -5.52 8.48
N ALA A 151 -3.76 -5.27 9.65
CA ALA A 151 -4.99 -5.88 10.14
C ALA A 151 -5.99 -4.80 10.53
N LEU A 152 -7.25 -5.00 10.17
CA LEU A 152 -8.36 -4.22 10.65
C LEU A 152 -9.27 -5.14 11.45
N ASP A 153 -9.23 -4.98 12.76
CA ASP A 153 -9.95 -5.84 13.71
C ASP A 153 -11.47 -5.65 13.64
N ALA A 154 -12.20 -6.50 14.33
CA ALA A 154 -13.64 -6.44 14.44
C ALA A 154 -14.13 -5.05 14.90
N GLY A 155 -15.06 -4.47 14.15
CA GLY A 155 -15.56 -3.11 14.40
C GLY A 155 -14.53 -2.01 14.14
N GLY A 156 -13.42 -2.35 13.48
CA GLY A 156 -12.35 -1.41 13.14
C GLY A 156 -12.78 -0.40 12.08
N ILE A 157 -12.19 0.77 12.15
CA ILE A 157 -12.41 1.86 11.18
C ILE A 157 -11.15 2.68 10.99
N VAL A 158 -10.86 3.04 9.76
CA VAL A 158 -9.98 4.13 9.37
C VAL A 158 -10.85 5.13 8.62
N THR A 159 -11.02 6.31 9.19
CA THR A 159 -11.91 7.32 8.62
C THR A 159 -11.35 7.91 7.34
N GLU A 160 -12.17 8.68 6.65
CA GLU A 160 -11.82 9.28 5.37
C GLU A 160 -10.61 10.20 5.48
N HIS A 161 -9.59 9.91 4.68
CA HIS A 161 -8.35 10.68 4.59
C HIS A 161 -7.69 10.48 3.22
N ASN A 162 -6.62 11.21 2.98
CA ASN A 162 -5.66 10.93 1.92
C ASN A 162 -4.25 10.87 2.52
N ASP A 163 -3.39 10.04 1.98
CA ASP A 163 -2.01 9.86 2.48
C ASP A 163 -1.10 11.02 2.10
N ILE A 164 -1.61 11.98 1.36
CA ILE A 164 -0.81 13.05 0.79
C ILE A 164 -1.24 14.36 1.39
N PRO A 165 -0.26 15.16 1.82
CA PRO A 165 -0.50 16.57 2.02
C PRO A 165 -1.08 17.15 0.74
N ASP A 166 -2.10 17.97 0.88
CA ASP A 166 -2.60 18.87 -0.15
C ASP A 166 -1.48 19.89 -0.50
N ASP A 167 -0.40 19.33 -1.02
CA ASP A 167 0.71 20.09 -1.51
C ASP A 167 0.30 20.54 -2.90
N SER A 168 -0.23 21.75 -2.94
CA SER A 168 -0.59 22.47 -4.14
C SER A 168 0.61 22.75 -5.07
N ARG A 169 1.71 22.00 -4.93
CA ARG A 169 2.82 22.07 -5.86
C ARG A 169 2.31 21.74 -7.25
N PRO A 170 2.52 22.64 -8.21
CA PRO A 170 2.12 22.38 -9.58
C PRO A 170 2.80 21.09 -10.03
N MET A 171 2.03 20.17 -10.57
CA MET A 171 2.57 18.99 -11.23
C MET A 171 3.51 19.49 -12.34
N LEU A 172 4.78 19.21 -12.19
CA LEU A 172 5.71 19.47 -13.28
C LEU A 172 5.28 18.63 -14.49
N GLU A 173 5.25 19.26 -15.66
CA GLU A 173 4.86 18.66 -16.94
C GLU A 173 5.82 17.52 -17.41
N SER A 174 6.82 17.19 -16.61
CA SER A 174 7.79 16.19 -17.01
C SER A 174 7.18 14.78 -16.95
N ASP A 175 7.40 13.97 -17.98
CA ASP A 175 6.98 12.58 -18.19
C ASP A 175 7.40 11.59 -17.09
N ARG A 176 7.91 12.08 -15.96
CA ARG A 176 8.71 11.32 -15.00
C ARG A 176 8.20 11.38 -13.58
N VAL A 177 7.12 12.08 -13.36
CA VAL A 177 6.63 12.34 -12.00
C VAL A 177 5.83 11.16 -11.51
N HIS A 178 6.39 10.41 -10.59
CA HIS A 178 5.61 9.65 -9.64
C HIS A 178 5.03 10.67 -8.64
N SER A 179 3.90 11.26 -8.95
CA SER A 179 3.16 12.05 -7.98
C SER A 179 2.29 11.13 -7.15
N PHE A 180 1.97 11.53 -5.96
CA PHE A 180 1.02 10.83 -5.12
C PHE A 180 -0.40 10.71 -5.74
N ASN A 181 -0.75 11.55 -6.71
CA ASN A 181 -2.01 11.51 -7.44
C ASN A 181 -2.03 10.47 -8.56
N VAL A 182 -1.33 9.35 -8.39
CA VAL A 182 -1.31 8.23 -9.33
C VAL A 182 -1.45 6.92 -8.56
N LEU A 183 -1.72 5.84 -9.26
CA LEU A 183 -1.65 4.49 -8.68
C LEU A 183 -0.24 4.25 -8.11
N ASN A 184 -0.12 4.05 -6.83
CA ASN A 184 1.16 4.00 -6.11
C ASN A 184 1.26 2.88 -5.08
N THR A 185 0.13 2.38 -4.58
CA THR A 185 0.06 1.42 -3.48
C THR A 185 -0.68 0.16 -3.91
N PHE A 186 -0.12 -0.98 -3.58
CA PHE A 186 -0.75 -2.27 -3.78
C PHE A 186 -1.26 -2.82 -2.46
N ASN A 187 -2.43 -3.46 -2.51
CA ASN A 187 -3.06 -4.11 -1.38
C ASN A 187 -3.47 -5.53 -1.79
N LEU A 188 -2.87 -6.54 -1.18
CA LEU A 188 -3.29 -7.93 -1.28
C LEU A 188 -4.22 -8.25 -0.11
N VAL A 189 -5.46 -8.59 -0.40
CA VAL A 189 -6.43 -9.07 0.60
C VAL A 189 -6.13 -10.53 0.90
N LEU A 190 -5.73 -10.85 2.12
CA LEU A 190 -5.43 -12.23 2.52
C LEU A 190 -6.70 -13.01 2.86
N ASN A 191 -7.63 -12.36 3.56
CA ASN A 191 -8.96 -12.88 3.82
C ASN A 191 -9.98 -11.77 3.64
N HIS A 192 -10.99 -12.04 2.85
CA HIS A 192 -12.14 -11.15 2.74
C HIS A 192 -13.16 -11.53 3.81
N VAL A 193 -13.45 -10.58 4.69
CA VAL A 193 -14.55 -10.72 5.65
C VAL A 193 -15.76 -9.92 5.15
N ASN A 194 -16.91 -10.57 5.13
CA ASN A 194 -18.17 -9.92 4.77
C ASN A 194 -18.36 -8.66 5.61
N SER A 195 -18.92 -7.61 5.02
CA SER A 195 -19.11 -6.31 5.69
C SER A 195 -17.80 -5.59 6.08
N CYS A 196 -16.68 -5.94 5.45
CA CYS A 196 -15.48 -5.12 5.47
C CYS A 196 -15.33 -4.39 4.13
N TYR A 197 -15.38 -3.08 4.17
CA TYR A 197 -15.40 -2.22 2.97
C TYR A 197 -14.19 -1.30 2.95
N SER A 198 -13.56 -1.21 1.78
CA SER A 198 -12.59 -0.17 1.46
C SER A 198 -13.17 0.71 0.37
N CYS A 199 -13.10 2.01 0.54
CA CYS A 199 -13.62 2.99 -0.41
C CYS A 199 -12.50 3.92 -0.87
N PHE A 200 -12.42 4.19 -2.16
CA PHE A 200 -11.52 5.16 -2.75
C PHE A 200 -12.31 6.09 -3.68
N ASN A 201 -12.20 7.39 -3.43
CA ASN A 201 -12.90 8.40 -4.23
C ASN A 201 -14.38 8.05 -4.44
N ASN A 202 -15.10 7.75 -3.34
CA ASN A 202 -16.52 7.36 -3.30
C ASN A 202 -16.87 6.05 -4.05
N LYS A 203 -15.88 5.20 -4.34
CA LYS A 203 -16.09 3.89 -4.97
C LYS A 203 -15.65 2.78 -4.02
N ILE A 204 -16.54 1.83 -3.75
CA ILE A 204 -16.18 0.64 -2.98
C ILE A 204 -15.29 -0.26 -3.83
N LEU A 205 -14.18 -0.68 -3.26
CA LEU A 205 -13.26 -1.59 -3.91
C LEU A 205 -13.82 -3.01 -3.93
N PRO A 206 -13.66 -3.75 -5.03
CA PRO A 206 -13.91 -5.18 -5.02
C PRO A 206 -12.97 -5.84 -3.98
N ALA A 207 -13.54 -6.74 -3.18
CA ALA A 207 -12.79 -7.47 -2.18
C ALA A 207 -13.18 -8.95 -2.22
N TYR A 208 -12.18 -9.80 -2.36
CA TYR A 208 -12.26 -11.26 -2.28
C TYR A 208 -10.89 -11.77 -1.85
N ASP A 209 -10.83 -13.02 -1.40
CA ASP A 209 -9.59 -13.66 -0.97
C ASP A 209 -8.56 -13.68 -2.10
N GLY A 210 -7.37 -13.19 -1.83
CA GLY A 210 -6.29 -13.10 -2.82
C GLY A 210 -6.42 -11.91 -3.80
N ALA A 211 -7.40 -11.02 -3.63
CA ALA A 211 -7.51 -9.83 -4.47
C ALA A 211 -6.28 -8.91 -4.31
N ILE A 212 -5.69 -8.52 -5.42
CA ILE A 212 -4.65 -7.47 -5.45
C ILE A 212 -5.26 -6.21 -6.03
N ARG A 213 -5.30 -5.16 -5.22
CA ARG A 213 -5.79 -3.85 -5.59
C ARG A 213 -4.63 -2.88 -5.73
N TRP A 214 -4.55 -2.19 -6.85
CA TRP A 214 -3.59 -1.13 -7.10
C TRP A 214 -4.31 0.21 -6.97
N THR A 215 -3.97 0.99 -5.96
CA THR A 215 -4.74 2.13 -5.48
C THR A 215 -3.96 3.42 -5.56
N ASN A 216 -4.68 4.52 -5.74
CA ASN A 216 -4.17 5.89 -5.65
C ASN A 216 -4.49 6.44 -4.26
N THR A 217 -3.56 6.31 -3.32
CA THR A 217 -3.76 6.77 -1.93
C THR A 217 -3.73 8.30 -1.78
N GLY A 218 -3.45 9.03 -2.86
CA GLY A 218 -3.68 10.47 -2.94
C GLY A 218 -5.14 10.88 -3.07
N LYS A 219 -6.02 9.93 -3.34
CA LYS A 219 -7.46 10.15 -3.32
C LYS A 219 -8.00 9.88 -1.92
N GLN A 220 -9.10 10.56 -1.59
CA GLN A 220 -9.80 10.30 -0.34
C GLN A 220 -10.20 8.83 -0.27
N HIS A 221 -9.89 8.21 0.87
CA HIS A 221 -10.21 6.82 1.10
C HIS A 221 -10.47 6.53 2.57
N TRP A 222 -11.21 5.48 2.82
CA TRP A 222 -11.54 4.98 4.15
C TRP A 222 -11.73 3.47 4.13
N VAL A 223 -11.65 2.85 5.29
CA VAL A 223 -11.88 1.42 5.49
C VAL A 223 -12.70 1.21 6.74
N VAL A 224 -13.69 0.31 6.67
CA VAL A 224 -14.49 -0.09 7.84
C VAL A 224 -14.67 -1.61 7.84
N ASN A 225 -14.49 -2.22 8.99
CA ASN A 225 -14.78 -3.62 9.23
C ASN A 225 -15.95 -3.75 10.22
N MET A 226 -17.14 -4.00 9.72
CA MET A 226 -18.34 -4.21 10.53
C MET A 226 -18.56 -5.69 10.91
N ASN A 227 -17.58 -6.54 10.60
CA ASN A 227 -17.62 -7.96 10.95
C ASN A 227 -17.05 -8.21 12.37
N LYS A 228 -17.16 -9.46 12.82
CA LYS A 228 -16.60 -9.95 14.09
C LYS A 228 -15.19 -10.54 13.93
N GLU A 229 -14.68 -10.63 12.71
CA GLU A 229 -13.37 -11.17 12.37
C GLU A 229 -12.45 -10.07 11.85
N SER A 230 -11.15 -10.22 12.10
CA SER A 230 -10.15 -9.31 11.56
C SER A 230 -9.91 -9.58 10.07
N GLN A 231 -9.78 -8.52 9.27
CA GLN A 231 -9.32 -8.60 7.90
C GLN A 231 -7.82 -8.30 7.84
N TYR A 232 -7.07 -9.16 7.16
CA TYR A 232 -5.63 -9.02 6.96
C TYR A 232 -5.31 -8.66 5.51
N GLN A 233 -4.31 -7.79 5.35
CA GLN A 233 -3.83 -7.35 4.05
C GLN A 233 -2.31 -7.23 4.06
N ILE A 234 -1.68 -7.47 2.91
CA ILE A 234 -0.30 -7.07 2.65
C ILE A 234 -0.35 -5.80 1.83
N ILE A 235 0.34 -4.77 2.27
CA ILE A 235 0.41 -3.49 1.58
C ILE A 235 1.86 -3.22 1.20
N TRP A 236 2.09 -2.81 -0.05
CA TRP A 236 3.44 -2.46 -0.48
C TRP A 236 3.47 -1.29 -1.45
N GLN A 237 4.62 -0.65 -1.44
CA GLN A 237 4.94 0.48 -2.30
C GLN A 237 6.32 0.30 -2.92
N GLY A 238 6.50 0.82 -4.13
CA GLY A 238 7.76 0.69 -4.83
C GLY A 238 7.80 1.44 -6.15
N LEU A 239 8.95 1.39 -6.81
CA LEU A 239 9.21 2.02 -8.10
C LEU A 239 9.09 1.01 -9.23
N TYR A 240 8.40 1.37 -10.31
CA TYR A 240 8.11 0.45 -11.40
C TYR A 240 9.31 0.26 -12.32
N LYS A 241 9.70 -1.01 -12.54
CA LYS A 241 10.66 -1.38 -13.57
C LYS A 241 10.01 -1.40 -14.96
N LYS A 242 10.81 -1.33 -16.01
CA LYS A 242 10.34 -1.45 -17.40
C LYS A 242 9.50 -2.72 -17.63
N LYS A 243 9.86 -3.82 -16.98
CA LYS A 243 9.13 -5.10 -17.04
C LYS A 243 7.69 -4.98 -16.52
N PHE A 244 7.46 -4.20 -15.45
CA PHE A 244 6.13 -3.94 -14.93
C PHE A 244 5.26 -3.17 -15.93
N ARG A 245 5.81 -2.15 -16.58
CA ARG A 245 5.08 -1.39 -17.62
C ARG A 245 4.60 -2.28 -18.75
N LYS A 246 5.42 -3.25 -19.18
CA LYS A 246 5.01 -4.25 -20.17
C LYS A 246 3.89 -5.14 -19.66
N LEU A 247 4.00 -5.64 -18.43
CA LEU A 247 2.97 -6.47 -17.80
C LEU A 247 1.62 -5.72 -17.75
N VAL A 248 1.62 -4.46 -17.32
CA VAL A 248 0.40 -3.63 -17.33
C VAL A 248 -0.17 -3.49 -18.73
N LYS A 249 0.67 -3.19 -19.72
CA LYS A 249 0.22 -3.04 -21.12
C LYS A 249 -0.42 -4.33 -21.66
N GLU A 250 0.11 -5.48 -21.31
CA GLU A 250 -0.39 -6.77 -21.75
C GLU A 250 -1.69 -7.18 -21.03
N LYS A 251 -1.70 -7.12 -19.71
CA LYS A 251 -2.79 -7.67 -18.88
C LYS A 251 -3.92 -6.69 -18.60
N TYR A 252 -3.63 -5.39 -18.50
CA TYR A 252 -4.66 -4.40 -18.18
C TYR A 252 -5.65 -4.17 -19.34
N LYS A 253 -5.24 -4.39 -20.58
CA LYS A 253 -6.16 -4.35 -21.73
C LYS A 253 -7.30 -5.37 -21.64
N TYR A 254 -7.08 -6.50 -20.98
CA TYR A 254 -8.10 -7.53 -20.79
C TYR A 254 -9.08 -7.18 -19.66
N SER A 255 -8.64 -6.43 -18.65
CA SER A 255 -9.50 -6.03 -17.52
C SER A 255 -10.48 -4.92 -17.90
N TYR A 256 -10.11 -4.01 -18.80
CA TYR A 256 -10.98 -2.90 -19.24
C TYR A 256 -12.19 -3.35 -20.07
N GLY A 257 -12.09 -4.48 -20.77
CA GLY A 257 -13.18 -5.01 -21.61
C GLY A 257 -14.35 -5.56 -20.81
N ASN A 258 -14.12 -6.03 -19.59
CA ASN A 258 -15.13 -6.73 -18.79
C ASN A 258 -15.92 -5.81 -17.85
N TYR A 259 -15.46 -4.59 -17.56
CA TYR A 259 -16.15 -3.65 -16.68
C TYR A 259 -17.16 -2.72 -17.37
N ARG A 260 -17.29 -2.81 -18.71
CA ARG A 260 -18.29 -2.04 -19.48
C ARG A 260 -19.64 -2.74 -19.65
N GLN A 261 -19.83 -3.93 -19.08
CA GLN A 261 -21.06 -4.73 -19.29
C GLN A 261 -21.72 -5.20 -18.00
N SER A 262 -21.54 -4.51 -16.87
CA SER A 262 -22.37 -4.79 -15.68
C SER A 262 -22.94 -3.51 -15.12
#